data_71c5d26c99bc8975b4e2f24443865ecf
#
_entry.id   71c5d26c99bc8975b4e2f24443865ecf
#
_cell.length_a   1.000
_cell.length_b   1.000
_cell.length_c   1.000
_cell.angle_alpha   90.00
_cell.angle_beta   90.00
_cell.angle_gamma   90.00
#
_symmetry.space_group_name_H-M   'P 1'
#
loop_
_entity.id
_entity.type
_entity.pdbx_description
1 polymer ?
#
loop_
_entity_poly.entity_id
_entity_poly.type
_entity_poly.pdbx_seq_one_letter_code
_entity_poly.pdbx_strand_id
1 'polypeptide(L)'
;MLGHKDALAYGSMWYNQPGRSDVKSVCGNYPAVVGWSLTGVETGAELNADSIPFVRIAQYVERVNRMRGVTILSWNPSSSVSSEAEYETRLDAVADFLESLETDEGKKIPVIIHLFGSPNVAENDRAAGIRSPEEYIRLWRSTVDYLRNRRNIHHVLYAYSVYGIVSEEEIGQYYPGNEYVDIVGLNLYQDFEADKSGELYQQRLNMGLSAIGRFTEENRKLPALTDTGSKGVKISNFFSSVLDPVISKYKISYIMFGPNAWNEEECYYVPIPGHPASEDFLKFAHSPHIIVCGK
;
A
#
# COMPACT_ATOMS: atom_id res chain seq x y z
N MET A 1 1.69 -5.53 -11.04
CA MET A 1 3.01 -5.00 -10.60
C MET A 1 3.31 -5.52 -9.20
N LEU A 2 4.56 -5.93 -8.93
CA LEU A 2 5.03 -6.34 -7.60
C LEU A 2 5.43 -5.11 -6.78
N GLY A 3 4.87 -4.98 -5.58
CA GLY A 3 5.11 -3.90 -4.65
C GLY A 3 5.68 -4.37 -3.32
N HIS A 4 6.44 -3.52 -2.64
CA HIS A 4 6.98 -3.75 -1.31
C HIS A 4 7.03 -2.43 -0.54
N LYS A 5 6.47 -2.43 0.67
CA LYS A 5 6.52 -1.25 1.55
C LYS A 5 7.96 -0.99 2.01
N ASP A 6 8.33 0.28 2.09
CA ASP A 6 9.59 0.80 2.62
C ASP A 6 10.87 0.26 1.94
N ALA A 7 10.73 -0.40 0.81
CA ALA A 7 11.75 -1.22 0.13
C ALA A 7 13.09 -0.52 -0.20
N LEU A 8 13.16 0.79 -0.17
CA LEU A 8 14.38 1.59 -0.44
C LEU A 8 14.93 2.26 0.82
N ALA A 9 14.12 2.36 1.87
CA ALA A 9 14.48 3.01 3.12
C ALA A 9 15.14 2.04 4.09
N TYR A 10 14.56 0.86 4.22
CA TYR A 10 15.06 -0.21 5.08
C TYR A 10 14.58 -1.57 4.60
N GLY A 11 15.04 -2.62 5.24
CA GLY A 11 14.62 -4.01 5.04
C GLY A 11 15.10 -4.87 6.20
N SER A 12 15.08 -6.18 6.04
CA SER A 12 15.45 -7.10 7.11
C SER A 12 16.86 -6.84 7.61
N MET A 13 16.97 -6.35 8.86
CA MET A 13 18.23 -6.07 9.56
C MET A 13 19.12 -5.00 8.90
N TRP A 14 18.53 -4.08 8.11
CA TRP A 14 19.28 -2.94 7.58
C TRP A 14 18.41 -1.69 7.48
N TYR A 15 19.04 -0.53 7.69
CA TYR A 15 18.38 0.79 7.63
C TYR A 15 19.26 1.76 6.85
N ASN A 16 18.64 2.58 5.99
CA ASN A 16 19.26 3.68 5.23
C ASN A 16 20.55 3.27 4.47
N GLN A 17 20.50 2.16 3.73
CA GLN A 17 21.61 1.73 2.86
C GLN A 17 21.27 2.05 1.39
N PRO A 18 21.91 3.08 0.79
CA PRO A 18 21.58 3.51 -0.57
C PRO A 18 21.70 2.38 -1.59
N GLY A 19 20.65 2.21 -2.41
CA GLY A 19 20.64 1.21 -3.48
C GLY A 19 20.27 -0.20 -3.05
N ARG A 20 20.08 -0.45 -1.76
CA ARG A 20 19.61 -1.73 -1.24
C ARG A 20 18.09 -1.87 -1.34
N SER A 21 17.64 -3.09 -1.52
CA SER A 21 16.25 -3.54 -1.45
C SER A 21 16.27 -5.04 -1.28
N ASP A 22 15.47 -5.59 -0.35
CA ASP A 22 15.43 -7.05 -0.15
C ASP A 22 14.84 -7.76 -1.37
N VAL A 23 13.82 -7.17 -2.04
CA VAL A 23 13.32 -7.67 -3.32
C VAL A 23 14.45 -7.79 -4.33
N LYS A 24 15.24 -6.70 -4.53
CA LYS A 24 16.38 -6.72 -5.46
C LYS A 24 17.46 -7.72 -5.06
N SER A 25 17.70 -7.88 -3.78
CA SER A 25 18.73 -8.80 -3.27
C SER A 25 18.42 -10.26 -3.60
N VAL A 26 17.13 -10.62 -3.77
CA VAL A 26 16.67 -11.97 -4.11
C VAL A 26 16.43 -12.13 -5.62
N CYS A 27 15.72 -11.19 -6.26
CA CYS A 27 15.30 -11.37 -7.66
C CYS A 27 16.09 -10.54 -8.69
N GLY A 28 17.07 -9.74 -8.25
CA GLY A 28 17.90 -8.90 -9.14
C GLY A 28 17.27 -7.59 -9.56
N ASN A 29 15.96 -7.41 -9.36
CA ASN A 29 15.18 -6.26 -9.79
C ASN A 29 14.54 -5.53 -8.60
N TYR A 30 14.37 -4.21 -8.68
CA TYR A 30 13.59 -3.47 -7.70
C TYR A 30 12.09 -3.78 -7.84
N PRO A 31 11.28 -3.66 -6.75
CA PRO A 31 9.84 -3.70 -6.88
C PRO A 31 9.35 -2.60 -7.81
N ALA A 32 8.30 -2.89 -8.60
CA ALA A 32 7.70 -1.91 -9.50
C ALA A 32 6.80 -0.91 -8.77
N VAL A 33 6.36 -1.25 -7.56
CA VAL A 33 5.57 -0.38 -6.69
C VAL A 33 6.27 -0.28 -5.35
N VAL A 34 6.44 0.93 -4.83
CA VAL A 34 7.01 1.15 -3.49
C VAL A 34 6.05 2.02 -2.69
N GLY A 35 5.80 1.62 -1.44
CA GLY A 35 4.89 2.32 -0.55
C GLY A 35 5.61 2.93 0.64
N TRP A 36 5.15 4.13 1.09
CA TRP A 36 5.59 4.76 2.35
C TRP A 36 4.40 5.38 3.08
N SER A 37 4.52 5.46 4.40
CA SER A 37 3.56 6.19 5.23
C SER A 37 3.83 7.69 5.21
N LEU A 38 2.76 8.49 5.12
CA LEU A 38 2.80 9.94 5.37
C LEU A 38 2.36 10.30 6.78
N THR A 39 1.99 9.32 7.62
CA THR A 39 1.58 9.59 9.01
C THR A 39 2.69 10.32 9.76
N GLY A 40 2.35 11.48 10.32
CA GLY A 40 3.27 12.40 10.98
C GLY A 40 3.59 13.66 10.19
N VAL A 41 3.44 13.66 8.85
CA VAL A 41 3.66 14.87 8.03
C VAL A 41 2.72 16.00 8.44
N GLU A 42 1.50 15.66 8.80
CA GLU A 42 0.45 16.57 9.22
C GLU A 42 0.71 17.27 10.55
N THR A 43 1.68 16.82 11.32
CA THR A 43 2.10 17.41 12.60
C THR A 43 3.43 18.16 12.51
N GLY A 44 4.03 18.21 11.32
CA GLY A 44 5.36 18.80 11.12
C GLY A 44 6.50 17.93 11.66
N ALA A 45 6.26 16.63 11.88
CA ALA A 45 7.31 15.71 12.28
C ALA A 45 8.41 15.60 11.19
N GLU A 46 9.66 15.41 11.59
CA GLU A 46 10.75 15.15 10.63
C GLU A 46 10.70 13.73 10.06
N LEU A 47 10.20 12.78 10.84
CA LEU A 47 10.10 11.36 10.50
C LEU A 47 8.65 10.94 10.41
N ASN A 48 8.38 10.02 9.49
CA ASN A 48 7.08 9.34 9.44
C ASN A 48 6.94 8.29 10.57
N ALA A 49 5.79 7.63 10.66
CA ALA A 49 5.50 6.59 11.64
C ALA A 49 6.50 5.41 11.59
N ASP A 50 7.15 5.18 10.43
CA ASP A 50 8.11 4.09 10.19
C ASP A 50 9.56 4.56 10.37
N SER A 51 9.78 5.72 11.02
CA SER A 51 11.10 6.33 11.29
C SER A 51 11.88 6.74 10.04
N ILE A 52 11.20 7.03 8.94
CA ILE A 52 11.81 7.50 7.69
C ILE A 52 11.69 9.02 7.58
N PRO A 53 12.78 9.78 7.35
CA PRO A 53 12.70 11.22 7.12
C PRO A 53 11.86 11.55 5.87
N PHE A 54 10.92 12.52 5.98
CA PHE A 54 10.10 12.93 4.84
C PHE A 54 10.90 13.43 3.65
N VAL A 55 12.02 14.10 3.88
CA VAL A 55 12.96 14.50 2.82
C VAL A 55 13.51 13.28 2.06
N ARG A 56 13.70 12.16 2.74
CA ARG A 56 14.14 10.91 2.10
C ARG A 56 13.03 10.26 1.31
N ILE A 57 11.80 10.30 1.82
CA ILE A 57 10.62 9.79 1.08
C ILE A 57 10.51 10.52 -0.25
N ALA A 58 10.60 11.86 -0.28
CA ALA A 58 10.58 12.63 -1.53
C ALA A 58 11.68 12.21 -2.52
N GLN A 59 12.91 12.00 -2.03
CA GLN A 59 14.03 11.50 -2.85
C GLN A 59 13.76 10.07 -3.38
N TYR A 60 13.15 9.21 -2.59
CA TYR A 60 12.77 7.86 -3.02
C TYR A 60 11.65 7.87 -4.05
N VAL A 61 10.66 8.75 -3.90
CA VAL A 61 9.59 8.95 -4.89
C VAL A 61 10.18 9.31 -6.24
N GLU A 62 11.10 10.27 -6.29
CA GLU A 62 11.79 10.64 -7.52
C GLU A 62 12.60 9.47 -8.10
N ARG A 63 13.32 8.74 -7.26
CA ARG A 63 14.07 7.56 -7.69
C ARG A 63 13.15 6.48 -8.28
N VAL A 64 12.01 6.18 -7.65
CA VAL A 64 11.02 5.22 -8.16
C VAL A 64 10.50 5.69 -9.50
N ASN A 65 10.19 6.98 -9.66
CA ASN A 65 9.76 7.56 -10.92
C ASN A 65 10.82 7.40 -12.04
N ARG A 66 12.10 7.66 -11.76
CA ARG A 66 13.19 7.42 -12.72
C ARG A 66 13.31 5.95 -13.13
N MET A 67 12.98 5.01 -12.25
CA MET A 67 12.94 3.58 -12.54
C MET A 67 11.65 3.15 -13.28
N ARG A 68 10.75 4.10 -13.60
CA ARG A 68 9.41 3.86 -14.16
C ARG A 68 8.54 2.99 -13.25
N GLY A 69 8.76 3.08 -11.95
CA GLY A 69 7.93 2.48 -10.91
C GLY A 69 6.79 3.40 -10.49
N VAL A 70 5.95 2.89 -9.60
CA VAL A 70 4.79 3.60 -9.03
C VAL A 70 5.01 3.79 -7.54
N THR A 71 4.70 4.97 -7.05
CA THR A 71 4.72 5.27 -5.60
C THR A 71 3.33 5.22 -5.02
N ILE A 72 3.19 4.58 -3.86
CA ILE A 72 2.00 4.62 -3.01
C ILE A 72 2.35 5.34 -1.72
N LEU A 73 1.54 6.32 -1.34
CA LEU A 73 1.66 7.05 -0.09
C LEU A 73 0.42 6.79 0.76
N SER A 74 0.58 6.14 1.91
CA SER A 74 -0.54 5.91 2.83
C SER A 74 -0.60 7.03 3.87
N TRP A 75 -1.78 7.62 4.04
CA TRP A 75 -1.99 8.63 5.06
C TRP A 75 -3.13 8.26 5.99
N ASN A 76 -2.77 8.10 7.27
CA ASN A 76 -3.68 7.97 8.39
C ASN A 76 -3.33 9.07 9.36
N PRO A 77 -4.23 10.03 9.67
CA PRO A 77 -3.95 11.05 10.66
C PRO A 77 -3.51 10.43 11.99
N SER A 78 -2.44 10.94 12.58
CA SER A 78 -1.83 10.38 13.80
C SER A 78 -2.70 10.48 15.05
N SER A 79 -3.71 11.36 15.02
CA SER A 79 -4.66 11.56 16.11
C SER A 79 -5.98 12.16 15.60
N SER A 80 -7.05 12.04 16.41
CA SER A 80 -8.29 12.72 16.13
C SER A 80 -8.09 14.25 16.09
N VAL A 81 -8.89 14.92 15.31
CA VAL A 81 -8.91 16.39 15.21
C VAL A 81 -10.08 16.95 16.01
N SER A 82 -9.88 18.10 16.64
CA SER A 82 -10.87 18.73 17.48
C SER A 82 -11.78 19.73 16.73
N SER A 83 -11.35 20.13 15.52
CA SER A 83 -12.10 21.10 14.70
C SER A 83 -11.79 20.94 13.21
N GLU A 84 -12.67 21.47 12.36
CA GLU A 84 -12.48 21.53 10.91
C GLU A 84 -11.24 22.36 10.53
N ALA A 85 -11.02 23.48 11.20
CA ALA A 85 -9.85 24.33 10.96
C ALA A 85 -8.52 23.61 11.28
N GLU A 86 -8.48 22.80 12.35
CA GLU A 86 -7.33 21.97 12.66
C GLU A 86 -7.13 20.90 11.57
N TYR A 87 -8.21 20.29 11.08
CA TYR A 87 -8.12 19.30 10.01
C TYR A 87 -7.58 19.91 8.71
N GLU A 88 -8.07 21.10 8.32
CA GLU A 88 -7.55 21.84 7.16
C GLU A 88 -6.06 22.16 7.30
N THR A 89 -5.60 22.58 8.48
CA THR A 89 -4.16 22.82 8.74
C THR A 89 -3.32 21.58 8.53
N ARG A 90 -3.83 20.41 8.95
CA ARG A 90 -3.16 19.12 8.71
C ARG A 90 -3.15 18.75 7.24
N LEU A 91 -4.24 19.01 6.52
CA LEU A 91 -4.31 18.78 5.07
C LEU A 91 -3.38 19.71 4.30
N ASP A 92 -3.11 20.94 4.78
CA ASP A 92 -2.11 21.81 4.19
C ASP A 92 -0.73 21.17 4.19
N ALA A 93 -0.30 20.60 5.31
CA ALA A 93 1.00 19.91 5.37
C ALA A 93 1.09 18.69 4.45
N VAL A 94 0.01 17.90 4.32
CA VAL A 94 -0.08 16.81 3.35
C VAL A 94 0.00 17.34 1.92
N ALA A 95 -0.73 18.40 1.63
CA ALA A 95 -0.75 19.04 0.31
C ALA A 95 0.63 19.61 -0.06
N ASP A 96 1.29 20.31 0.85
CA ASP A 96 2.64 20.86 0.64
C ASP A 96 3.64 19.73 0.32
N PHE A 97 3.55 18.60 1.04
CA PHE A 97 4.37 17.45 0.73
C PHE A 97 4.09 16.89 -0.68
N LEU A 98 2.82 16.70 -1.04
CA LEU A 98 2.45 16.21 -2.37
C LEU A 98 2.89 17.18 -3.48
N GLU A 99 2.74 18.48 -3.27
CA GLU A 99 3.20 19.52 -4.20
C GLU A 99 4.72 19.55 -4.34
N SER A 100 5.48 19.15 -3.33
CA SER A 100 6.95 19.06 -3.39
C SER A 100 7.48 17.91 -4.24
N LEU A 101 6.63 16.96 -4.63
CA LEU A 101 7.02 15.79 -5.41
C LEU A 101 7.22 16.14 -6.89
N GLU A 102 8.45 16.50 -7.23
CA GLU A 102 8.84 16.94 -8.57
C GLU A 102 10.10 16.22 -9.07
N THR A 103 10.21 16.12 -10.38
CA THR A 103 11.46 15.73 -11.03
C THR A 103 12.44 16.91 -11.01
N ASP A 104 13.73 16.65 -11.33
CA ASP A 104 14.75 17.71 -11.52
C ASP A 104 14.31 18.78 -12.55
N GLU A 105 13.38 18.44 -13.46
CA GLU A 105 12.83 19.36 -14.47
C GLU A 105 11.59 20.13 -13.98
N GLY A 106 11.19 19.98 -12.71
CA GLY A 106 10.00 20.63 -12.13
C GLY A 106 8.67 20.02 -12.57
N LYS A 107 8.65 18.77 -13.08
CA LYS A 107 7.42 18.07 -13.43
C LYS A 107 6.89 17.33 -12.22
N LYS A 108 5.61 17.48 -11.91
CA LYS A 108 4.96 16.74 -10.82
C LYS A 108 5.05 15.23 -11.05
N ILE A 109 5.41 14.51 -10.00
CA ILE A 109 5.50 13.05 -10.04
C ILE A 109 4.16 12.46 -9.63
N PRO A 110 3.50 11.67 -10.50
CA PRO A 110 2.25 11.03 -10.17
C PRO A 110 2.42 9.99 -9.04
N VAL A 111 1.51 10.02 -8.05
CA VAL A 111 1.50 9.07 -6.95
C VAL A 111 0.10 8.54 -6.69
N ILE A 112 0.00 7.39 -6.03
CA ILE A 112 -1.25 6.87 -5.49
C ILE A 112 -1.29 7.21 -4.01
N ILE A 113 -2.36 7.83 -3.53
CA ILE A 113 -2.58 8.04 -2.11
C ILE A 113 -3.62 7.04 -1.58
N HIS A 114 -3.28 6.37 -0.49
CA HIS A 114 -4.15 5.46 0.23
C HIS A 114 -4.60 6.12 1.53
N LEU A 115 -5.86 6.59 1.56
CA LEU A 115 -6.41 7.34 2.68
C LEU A 115 -7.01 6.41 3.73
N PHE A 116 -6.75 6.70 5.02
CA PHE A 116 -7.42 6.17 6.21
C PHE A 116 -7.42 4.64 6.41
N GLY A 117 -6.62 3.89 5.64
CA GLY A 117 -6.55 2.43 5.76
C GLY A 117 -7.89 1.74 5.46
N SER A 118 -8.09 0.55 6.06
CA SER A 118 -9.32 -0.24 5.85
C SER A 118 -10.40 0.15 6.85
N PRO A 119 -11.56 0.66 6.42
CA PRO A 119 -12.61 1.14 7.33
C PRO A 119 -13.39 0.02 8.03
N ASN A 120 -13.34 -1.20 7.51
CA ASN A 120 -14.06 -2.36 8.05
C ASN A 120 -13.27 -3.17 9.09
N VAL A 121 -12.13 -2.67 9.57
CA VAL A 121 -11.40 -3.24 10.73
C VAL A 121 -12.08 -2.87 12.05
N ALA A 122 -11.64 -3.49 13.16
CA ALA A 122 -12.13 -3.18 14.48
C ALA A 122 -12.04 -1.66 14.77
N GLU A 123 -12.96 -1.16 15.60
CA GLU A 123 -13.07 0.28 15.87
C GLU A 123 -11.76 0.90 16.39
N ASN A 124 -11.04 0.15 17.22
CA ASN A 124 -9.75 0.60 17.78
C ASN A 124 -8.62 0.67 16.76
N ASP A 125 -8.79 -0.04 15.63
CA ASP A 125 -7.79 -0.10 14.55
C ASP A 125 -8.10 0.89 13.42
N ARG A 126 -9.21 1.63 13.54
CA ARG A 126 -9.61 2.63 12.54
C ARG A 126 -8.81 3.91 12.67
N ALA A 127 -8.36 4.42 11.55
CA ALA A 127 -7.66 5.70 11.50
C ALA A 127 -8.52 6.86 12.02
N ALA A 128 -7.88 7.84 12.65
CA ALA A 128 -8.50 9.11 13.05
C ALA A 128 -9.72 9.01 13.96
N GLY A 129 -9.96 7.85 14.61
CA GLY A 129 -11.13 7.65 15.47
C GLY A 129 -12.47 7.63 14.73
N ILE A 130 -12.46 7.36 13.43
CA ILE A 130 -13.66 7.24 12.58
C ILE A 130 -14.54 6.09 13.08
N ARG A 131 -15.83 6.38 13.34
CA ARG A 131 -16.73 5.45 14.03
C ARG A 131 -17.88 4.91 13.18
N SER A 132 -18.23 5.61 12.08
CA SER A 132 -19.33 5.18 11.22
C SER A 132 -18.97 5.25 9.74
N PRO A 133 -19.70 4.50 8.87
CA PRO A 133 -19.56 4.59 7.42
C PRO A 133 -19.75 6.02 6.90
N GLU A 134 -20.77 6.73 7.40
CA GLU A 134 -21.09 8.09 6.97
C GLU A 134 -19.97 9.06 7.32
N GLU A 135 -19.37 8.91 8.50
CA GLU A 135 -18.24 9.72 8.94
C GLU A 135 -17.01 9.45 8.07
N TYR A 136 -16.72 8.19 7.76
CA TYR A 136 -15.64 7.81 6.86
C TYR A 136 -15.83 8.41 5.46
N ILE A 137 -17.00 8.24 4.87
CA ILE A 137 -17.33 8.75 3.54
C ILE A 137 -17.22 10.29 3.51
N ARG A 138 -17.76 10.97 4.53
CA ARG A 138 -17.69 12.43 4.63
C ARG A 138 -16.24 12.91 4.73
N LEU A 139 -15.44 12.30 5.60
CA LEU A 139 -14.03 12.66 5.79
C LEU A 139 -13.21 12.41 4.52
N TRP A 140 -13.44 11.27 3.87
CA TRP A 140 -12.80 10.95 2.59
C TRP A 140 -13.08 12.01 1.53
N ARG A 141 -14.37 12.31 1.32
CA ARG A 141 -14.78 13.29 0.30
C ARG A 141 -14.21 14.68 0.59
N SER A 142 -14.31 15.14 1.82
CA SER A 142 -13.75 16.46 2.20
C SER A 142 -12.23 16.52 2.00
N THR A 143 -11.51 15.43 2.28
CA THR A 143 -10.06 15.34 2.03
C THR A 143 -9.73 15.42 0.54
N VAL A 144 -10.42 14.64 -0.28
CA VAL A 144 -10.20 14.63 -1.73
C VAL A 144 -10.57 15.99 -2.34
N ASP A 145 -11.70 16.58 -1.93
CA ASP A 145 -12.13 17.90 -2.40
C ASP A 145 -11.13 18.98 -2.00
N TYR A 146 -10.59 18.91 -0.78
CA TYR A 146 -9.56 19.84 -0.33
C TYR A 146 -8.30 19.74 -1.20
N LEU A 147 -7.73 18.56 -1.36
CA LEU A 147 -6.52 18.33 -2.14
C LEU A 147 -6.73 18.68 -3.63
N ARG A 148 -7.81 18.19 -4.23
CA ARG A 148 -8.08 18.33 -5.67
C ARG A 148 -8.56 19.72 -6.06
N ASN A 149 -9.54 20.26 -5.34
CA ASN A 149 -10.26 21.47 -5.74
C ASN A 149 -9.71 22.73 -5.06
N ARG A 150 -9.31 22.65 -3.79
CA ARG A 150 -8.81 23.81 -3.05
C ARG A 150 -7.30 24.00 -3.23
N ARG A 151 -6.51 22.91 -3.18
CA ARG A 151 -5.05 22.92 -3.39
C ARG A 151 -4.63 22.67 -4.83
N ASN A 152 -5.55 22.36 -5.74
CA ASN A 152 -5.31 22.12 -7.15
C ASN A 152 -4.31 20.97 -7.43
N ILE A 153 -4.32 19.91 -6.63
CA ILE A 153 -3.44 18.75 -6.74
C ILE A 153 -4.09 17.71 -7.66
N HIS A 154 -3.56 17.55 -8.88
CA HIS A 154 -4.13 16.67 -9.93
C HIS A 154 -3.22 15.51 -10.34
N HIS A 155 -2.05 15.36 -9.74
CA HIS A 155 -1.10 14.27 -10.00
C HIS A 155 -1.23 13.10 -9.01
N VAL A 156 -2.42 12.94 -8.42
CA VAL A 156 -2.70 11.92 -7.41
C VAL A 156 -3.88 11.05 -7.84
N LEU A 157 -3.74 9.72 -7.68
CA LEU A 157 -4.84 8.75 -7.72
C LEU A 157 -5.19 8.32 -6.30
N TYR A 158 -6.47 8.05 -6.05
CA TYR A 158 -6.99 7.70 -4.72
C TYR A 158 -7.31 6.21 -4.63
N ALA A 159 -6.68 5.51 -3.68
CA ALA A 159 -6.91 4.10 -3.41
C ALA A 159 -7.73 3.89 -2.13
N TYR A 160 -8.86 3.23 -2.28
CA TYR A 160 -9.73 2.75 -1.20
C TYR A 160 -9.52 1.25 -1.03
N SER A 161 -9.42 0.76 0.20
CA SER A 161 -9.26 -0.67 0.46
C SER A 161 -10.08 -1.15 1.64
N VAL A 162 -10.42 -2.43 1.60
CA VAL A 162 -11.13 -3.15 2.66
C VAL A 162 -10.29 -4.34 3.14
N TYR A 163 -10.50 -4.77 4.36
CA TYR A 163 -9.74 -5.86 4.98
C TYR A 163 -10.55 -7.16 5.02
N GLY A 164 -9.89 -8.28 4.71
CA GLY A 164 -10.45 -9.62 4.88
C GLY A 164 -11.39 -10.06 3.75
N ILE A 165 -12.28 -11.02 4.06
CA ILE A 165 -13.33 -11.46 3.14
C ILE A 165 -14.44 -10.42 3.21
N VAL A 166 -14.78 -9.87 2.06
CA VAL A 166 -15.84 -8.88 1.94
C VAL A 166 -16.81 -9.28 0.82
N SER A 167 -18.06 -8.95 1.02
CA SER A 167 -19.06 -8.93 -0.05
C SER A 167 -19.01 -7.59 -0.78
N GLU A 168 -19.64 -7.51 -1.94
CA GLU A 168 -19.81 -6.24 -2.65
C GLU A 168 -20.62 -5.22 -1.83
N GLU A 169 -21.57 -5.69 -1.02
CA GLU A 169 -22.33 -4.86 -0.09
C GLU A 169 -21.42 -4.25 0.99
N GLU A 170 -20.52 -5.04 1.59
CA GLU A 170 -19.57 -4.54 2.58
C GLU A 170 -18.54 -3.56 1.97
N ILE A 171 -18.09 -3.78 0.73
CA ILE A 171 -17.27 -2.81 -0.01
C ILE A 171 -18.03 -1.51 -0.17
N GLY A 172 -19.30 -1.58 -0.57
CA GLY A 172 -20.18 -0.42 -0.81
C GLY A 172 -20.50 0.38 0.44
N GLN A 173 -20.52 -0.26 1.62
CA GLN A 173 -20.90 0.38 2.88
C GLN A 173 -20.03 1.59 3.24
N TYR A 174 -18.74 1.54 2.96
CA TYR A 174 -17.78 2.63 3.22
C TYR A 174 -17.31 3.34 1.94
N TYR A 175 -17.82 2.96 0.79
CA TYR A 175 -17.34 3.45 -0.50
C TYR A 175 -17.64 4.94 -0.70
N PRO A 176 -16.63 5.81 -0.89
CA PRO A 176 -16.85 7.24 -1.02
C PRO A 176 -17.56 7.68 -2.29
N GLY A 177 -17.65 6.81 -3.28
CA GLY A 177 -18.26 7.08 -4.58
C GLY A 177 -17.26 7.19 -5.72
N ASN A 178 -17.78 7.00 -6.95
CA ASN A 178 -16.95 6.86 -8.15
C ASN A 178 -16.11 8.09 -8.50
N GLU A 179 -16.52 9.28 -8.08
CA GLU A 179 -15.78 10.52 -8.34
C GLU A 179 -14.58 10.71 -7.40
N TYR A 180 -14.52 9.94 -6.31
CA TYR A 180 -13.56 10.09 -5.23
C TYR A 180 -12.55 8.94 -5.13
N VAL A 181 -12.71 7.89 -5.92
CA VAL A 181 -11.87 6.68 -5.87
C VAL A 181 -11.45 6.27 -7.27
N ASP A 182 -10.18 5.90 -7.45
CA ASP A 182 -9.61 5.40 -8.70
C ASP A 182 -9.30 3.90 -8.60
N ILE A 183 -8.88 3.44 -7.42
CA ILE A 183 -8.45 2.08 -7.16
C ILE A 183 -9.24 1.53 -5.97
N VAL A 184 -9.78 0.31 -6.11
CA VAL A 184 -10.40 -0.42 -5.00
C VAL A 184 -9.59 -1.67 -4.72
N GLY A 185 -9.21 -1.86 -3.46
CA GLY A 185 -8.28 -2.89 -3.07
C GLY A 185 -8.72 -3.77 -1.91
N LEU A 186 -8.05 -4.90 -1.83
CA LEU A 186 -8.14 -5.86 -0.73
C LEU A 186 -6.87 -5.80 0.11
N ASN A 187 -7.03 -5.77 1.44
CA ASN A 187 -5.96 -6.04 2.40
C ASN A 187 -6.20 -7.41 3.02
N LEU A 188 -5.24 -8.32 2.93
CA LEU A 188 -5.35 -9.65 3.52
C LEU A 188 -3.97 -10.24 3.80
N TYR A 189 -3.74 -10.60 5.06
CA TYR A 189 -2.51 -11.29 5.47
C TYR A 189 -2.76 -12.75 5.82
N GLN A 190 -1.77 -13.58 5.51
CA GLN A 190 -1.73 -14.96 5.95
C GLN A 190 -1.22 -15.04 7.40
N ASP A 191 -1.98 -15.68 8.27
CA ASP A 191 -1.60 -15.99 9.64
C ASP A 191 -1.11 -17.44 9.72
N PHE A 192 0.20 -17.62 9.84
CA PHE A 192 0.81 -18.96 9.86
C PHE A 192 0.38 -19.80 11.07
N GLU A 193 0.09 -19.18 12.20
CA GLU A 193 -0.29 -19.96 13.39
C GLU A 193 -1.72 -20.51 13.25
N ALA A 194 -2.60 -19.77 12.61
CA ALA A 194 -3.97 -20.22 12.33
C ALA A 194 -4.09 -21.06 11.05
N ASP A 195 -3.16 -20.89 10.09
CA ASP A 195 -3.22 -21.52 8.78
C ASP A 195 -1.83 -21.92 8.28
N LYS A 196 -1.31 -23.03 8.75
CA LYS A 196 0.04 -23.52 8.45
C LYS A 196 0.24 -23.95 6.99
N SER A 197 -0.83 -24.29 6.30
CA SER A 197 -0.80 -24.69 4.88
C SER A 197 -0.96 -23.51 3.92
N GLY A 198 -1.57 -22.41 4.36
CA GLY A 198 -1.99 -21.30 3.51
C GLY A 198 -3.32 -21.52 2.80
N GLU A 199 -4.01 -22.66 3.03
CA GLU A 199 -5.27 -22.97 2.36
C GLU A 199 -6.40 -22.02 2.73
N LEU A 200 -6.52 -21.65 4.01
CA LEU A 200 -7.53 -20.71 4.47
C LEU A 200 -7.27 -19.32 3.87
N TYR A 201 -6.02 -18.87 3.87
CA TYR A 201 -5.62 -17.62 3.22
C TYR A 201 -5.96 -17.65 1.73
N GLN A 202 -5.64 -18.74 1.03
CA GLN A 202 -5.91 -18.90 -0.40
C GLN A 202 -7.42 -18.83 -0.71
N GLN A 203 -8.26 -19.46 0.11
CA GLN A 203 -9.73 -19.39 -0.02
C GLN A 203 -10.22 -17.96 0.18
N ARG A 204 -9.79 -17.29 1.26
CA ARG A 204 -10.16 -15.91 1.58
C ARG A 204 -9.70 -14.94 0.51
N LEU A 205 -8.47 -15.09 0.02
CA LEU A 205 -7.93 -14.25 -1.05
C LEU A 205 -8.75 -14.39 -2.33
N ASN A 206 -9.11 -15.63 -2.70
CA ASN A 206 -9.93 -15.88 -3.90
C ASN A 206 -11.34 -15.27 -3.76
N MET A 207 -11.99 -15.39 -2.61
CA MET A 207 -13.30 -14.79 -2.35
C MET A 207 -13.22 -13.25 -2.39
N GLY A 208 -12.25 -12.66 -1.70
CA GLY A 208 -12.07 -11.22 -1.64
C GLY A 208 -11.74 -10.61 -3.01
N LEU A 209 -10.80 -11.20 -3.77
CA LEU A 209 -10.47 -10.73 -5.12
C LEU A 209 -11.61 -10.90 -6.11
N SER A 210 -12.45 -11.93 -5.94
CA SER A 210 -13.67 -12.10 -6.74
C SER A 210 -14.67 -10.96 -6.48
N ALA A 211 -14.90 -10.60 -5.21
CA ALA A 211 -15.79 -9.49 -4.85
C ALA A 211 -15.24 -8.14 -5.34
N ILE A 212 -13.93 -7.86 -5.10
CA ILE A 212 -13.26 -6.66 -5.61
C ILE A 212 -13.34 -6.58 -7.14
N GLY A 213 -13.13 -7.71 -7.83
CA GLY A 213 -13.19 -7.75 -9.30
C GLY A 213 -14.55 -7.34 -9.85
N ARG A 214 -15.65 -7.91 -9.31
CA ARG A 214 -17.02 -7.54 -9.70
C ARG A 214 -17.34 -6.08 -9.37
N PHE A 215 -17.05 -5.66 -8.15
CA PHE A 215 -17.29 -4.29 -7.72
C PHE A 215 -16.55 -3.27 -8.59
N THR A 216 -15.28 -3.54 -8.93
CA THR A 216 -14.47 -2.64 -9.76
C THR A 216 -14.92 -2.62 -11.23
N GLU A 217 -15.39 -3.73 -11.77
CA GLU A 217 -15.96 -3.79 -13.12
C GLU A 217 -17.22 -2.94 -13.22
N GLU A 218 -18.17 -3.09 -12.28
CA GLU A 218 -19.41 -2.31 -12.22
C GLU A 218 -19.16 -0.81 -12.06
N ASN A 219 -18.20 -0.45 -11.21
CA ASN A 219 -17.88 0.93 -10.88
C ASN A 219 -16.77 1.55 -11.76
N ARG A 220 -16.23 0.80 -12.72
CA ARG A 220 -15.13 1.22 -13.61
C ARG A 220 -13.89 1.70 -12.85
N LYS A 221 -13.46 0.90 -11.88
CA LYS A 221 -12.28 1.15 -11.05
C LYS A 221 -11.19 0.11 -11.30
N LEU A 222 -9.98 0.40 -10.84
CA LEU A 222 -8.86 -0.52 -10.94
C LEU A 222 -8.80 -1.40 -9.69
N PRO A 223 -8.80 -2.75 -9.82
CA PRO A 223 -8.64 -3.65 -8.68
C PRO A 223 -7.17 -3.76 -8.27
N ALA A 224 -6.92 -3.95 -6.97
CA ALA A 224 -5.58 -4.20 -6.44
C ALA A 224 -5.60 -5.13 -5.21
N LEU A 225 -4.47 -5.77 -4.92
CA LEU A 225 -4.17 -6.37 -3.62
C LEU A 225 -3.27 -5.37 -2.88
N THR A 226 -3.95 -4.47 -2.14
CA THR A 226 -3.34 -3.25 -1.59
C THR A 226 -2.45 -3.50 -0.38
N ASP A 227 -2.60 -4.64 0.28
CA ASP A 227 -1.71 -5.06 1.35
C ASP A 227 -1.80 -6.56 1.58
N THR A 228 -0.66 -7.27 1.60
CA THR A 228 -0.65 -8.73 1.76
C THR A 228 0.71 -9.26 2.24
N GLY A 229 0.75 -10.55 2.52
CA GLY A 229 1.95 -11.29 2.84
C GLY A 229 1.74 -12.33 3.93
N SER A 230 2.81 -13.01 4.29
CA SER A 230 2.92 -13.92 5.42
C SER A 230 4.12 -13.50 6.26
N LYS A 231 3.93 -13.12 7.52
CA LYS A 231 5.03 -12.69 8.40
C LYS A 231 6.04 -13.82 8.57
N GLY A 232 7.31 -13.50 8.31
CA GLY A 232 8.41 -14.46 8.38
C GLY A 232 8.45 -15.47 7.23
N VAL A 233 7.53 -15.40 6.27
CA VAL A 233 7.42 -16.28 5.10
C VAL A 233 7.67 -17.76 5.44
N LYS A 234 6.99 -18.25 6.49
CA LYS A 234 7.22 -19.59 7.07
C LYS A 234 6.82 -20.75 6.15
N ILE A 235 6.00 -20.50 5.12
CA ILE A 235 5.67 -21.44 4.06
C ILE A 235 6.68 -21.25 2.93
N SER A 236 7.60 -22.21 2.72
CA SER A 236 8.72 -22.06 1.78
C SER A 236 8.32 -21.88 0.31
N ASN A 237 7.14 -22.36 -0.08
CA ASN A 237 6.54 -22.22 -1.40
C ASN A 237 5.31 -21.29 -1.42
N PHE A 238 5.26 -20.33 -0.51
CA PHE A 238 4.12 -19.41 -0.33
C PHE A 238 3.75 -18.68 -1.63
N PHE A 239 4.74 -18.18 -2.35
CA PHE A 239 4.50 -17.36 -3.53
C PHE A 239 3.94 -18.17 -4.69
N SER A 240 4.56 -19.32 -5.02
CA SER A 240 4.15 -20.14 -6.17
C SER A 240 2.96 -21.05 -5.90
N SER A 241 2.77 -21.53 -4.66
CA SER A 241 1.75 -22.53 -4.35
C SER A 241 0.53 -21.96 -3.60
N VAL A 242 0.67 -20.84 -2.90
CA VAL A 242 -0.42 -20.24 -2.13
C VAL A 242 -0.94 -18.97 -2.79
N LEU A 243 -0.06 -18.02 -3.11
CA LEU A 243 -0.44 -16.70 -3.63
C LEU A 243 -0.75 -16.73 -5.13
N ASP A 244 0.20 -17.18 -5.94
CA ASP A 244 0.15 -17.11 -7.41
C ASP A 244 -1.04 -17.83 -8.04
N PRO A 245 -1.43 -19.05 -7.59
CA PRO A 245 -2.59 -19.75 -8.13
C PRO A 245 -3.92 -19.00 -7.98
N VAL A 246 -3.99 -18.02 -7.07
CA VAL A 246 -5.16 -17.17 -6.90
C VAL A 246 -5.03 -15.91 -7.74
N ILE A 247 -3.97 -15.12 -7.53
CA ILE A 247 -3.83 -13.81 -8.16
C ILE A 247 -3.76 -13.85 -9.68
N SER A 248 -3.19 -14.94 -10.25
CA SER A 248 -3.13 -15.13 -11.71
C SER A 248 -4.50 -15.25 -12.40
N LYS A 249 -5.58 -15.48 -11.63
CA LYS A 249 -6.96 -15.53 -12.15
C LYS A 249 -7.58 -14.13 -12.32
N TYR A 250 -7.00 -13.11 -11.69
CA TYR A 250 -7.57 -11.77 -11.60
C TYR A 250 -6.66 -10.72 -12.27
N LYS A 251 -7.27 -9.73 -12.93
CA LYS A 251 -6.55 -8.61 -13.53
C LYS A 251 -6.34 -7.50 -12.50
N ILE A 252 -5.45 -7.73 -11.52
CA ILE A 252 -5.12 -6.72 -10.51
C ILE A 252 -3.96 -5.83 -10.95
N SER A 253 -4.02 -4.56 -10.59
CA SER A 253 -3.05 -3.54 -10.98
C SER A 253 -1.71 -3.76 -10.29
N TYR A 254 -1.74 -4.03 -8.99
CA TYR A 254 -0.55 -4.30 -8.19
C TYR A 254 -0.86 -5.21 -6.99
N ILE A 255 0.22 -5.76 -6.44
CA ILE A 255 0.24 -6.49 -5.18
C ILE A 255 1.25 -5.77 -4.30
N MET A 256 0.86 -5.36 -3.09
CA MET A 256 1.76 -4.73 -2.13
C MET A 256 2.06 -5.68 -0.97
N PHE A 257 3.31 -6.06 -0.82
CA PHE A 257 3.78 -6.80 0.35
C PHE A 257 4.07 -5.86 1.52
N GLY A 258 3.82 -6.33 2.74
CA GLY A 258 4.18 -5.64 3.97
C GLY A 258 5.69 -5.35 4.06
N PRO A 259 6.13 -4.45 4.96
CA PRO A 259 7.53 -4.07 5.08
C PRO A 259 8.38 -5.17 5.73
N ASN A 260 9.66 -5.22 5.39
CA ASN A 260 10.63 -5.99 6.15
C ASN A 260 11.20 -5.10 7.25
N ALA A 261 11.11 -5.50 8.52
CA ALA A 261 11.58 -4.67 9.63
C ALA A 261 13.12 -4.67 9.73
N TRP A 262 13.68 -3.51 10.04
CA TRP A 262 15.13 -3.36 10.24
C TRP A 262 15.59 -3.66 11.67
N ASN A 263 14.65 -3.61 12.62
CA ASN A 263 14.87 -3.68 14.06
C ASN A 263 14.13 -4.84 14.75
N GLU A 264 13.48 -5.70 13.98
CA GLU A 264 12.77 -6.87 14.49
C GLU A 264 13.15 -8.10 13.68
N GLU A 265 13.75 -9.09 14.32
CA GLU A 265 14.11 -10.37 13.73
C GLU A 265 12.83 -11.13 13.32
N GLU A 266 12.83 -11.83 12.21
CA GLU A 266 11.68 -12.55 11.64
C GLU A 266 10.46 -11.68 11.25
N CYS A 267 10.55 -10.37 11.31
CA CYS A 267 9.51 -9.48 10.80
C CYS A 267 9.81 -9.06 9.35
N TYR A 268 9.48 -9.93 8.42
CA TYR A 268 9.60 -9.68 6.98
C TYR A 268 8.49 -10.36 6.22
N TYR A 269 8.11 -9.79 5.07
CA TYR A 269 7.05 -10.25 4.17
C TYR A 269 7.58 -10.60 2.78
N VAL A 270 8.82 -10.23 2.50
CA VAL A 270 9.59 -10.63 1.33
C VAL A 270 10.85 -11.33 1.82
N PRO A 271 11.21 -12.52 1.27
CA PRO A 271 12.38 -13.24 1.73
C PRO A 271 13.68 -12.49 1.45
N ILE A 272 14.70 -12.82 2.21
CA ILE A 272 16.08 -12.33 2.04
C ILE A 272 16.97 -13.43 1.46
N PRO A 273 18.14 -13.10 0.91
CA PRO A 273 19.07 -14.12 0.39
C PRO A 273 19.39 -15.20 1.42
N GLY A 274 19.28 -16.47 1.02
CA GLY A 274 19.50 -17.63 1.89
C GLY A 274 18.25 -18.10 2.66
N HIS A 275 17.14 -17.35 2.62
CA HIS A 275 15.88 -17.80 3.19
C HIS A 275 15.29 -18.98 2.39
N PRO A 276 14.64 -19.99 3.03
CA PRO A 276 14.08 -21.16 2.32
C PRO A 276 13.10 -20.81 1.19
N ALA A 277 12.39 -19.70 1.28
CA ALA A 277 11.46 -19.21 0.26
C ALA A 277 12.11 -18.34 -0.83
N SER A 278 13.44 -18.12 -0.82
CA SER A 278 14.08 -17.21 -1.77
C SER A 278 13.96 -17.67 -3.23
N GLU A 279 14.14 -18.96 -3.48
CA GLU A 279 13.99 -19.51 -4.83
C GLU A 279 12.54 -19.46 -5.33
N ASP A 280 11.59 -19.67 -4.43
CA ASP A 280 10.17 -19.58 -4.72
C ASP A 280 9.77 -18.14 -5.08
N PHE A 281 10.22 -17.18 -4.29
CA PHE A 281 10.00 -15.76 -4.59
C PHE A 281 10.67 -15.31 -5.89
N LEU A 282 11.88 -15.80 -6.17
CA LEU A 282 12.59 -15.53 -7.42
C LEU A 282 11.77 -15.99 -8.63
N LYS A 283 11.24 -17.22 -8.59
CA LYS A 283 10.38 -17.76 -9.65
C LYS A 283 9.10 -16.94 -9.81
N PHE A 284 8.46 -16.59 -8.71
CA PHE A 284 7.27 -15.74 -8.68
C PHE A 284 7.54 -14.35 -9.30
N ALA A 285 8.59 -13.67 -8.87
CA ALA A 285 8.95 -12.33 -9.37
C ALA A 285 9.27 -12.33 -10.88
N HIS A 286 9.71 -13.48 -11.43
CA HIS A 286 10.01 -13.65 -12.84
C HIS A 286 8.87 -14.28 -13.66
N SER A 287 7.72 -14.56 -13.04
CA SER A 287 6.56 -15.07 -13.80
C SER A 287 6.07 -14.04 -14.83
N PRO A 288 5.46 -14.48 -15.95
CA PRO A 288 5.12 -13.59 -17.07
C PRO A 288 4.11 -12.49 -16.72
N HIS A 289 3.28 -12.70 -15.70
CA HIS A 289 2.25 -11.76 -15.27
C HIS A 289 2.69 -10.84 -14.11
N ILE A 290 3.92 -11.02 -13.60
CA ILE A 290 4.49 -10.15 -12.57
C ILE A 290 5.46 -9.15 -13.21
N ILE A 291 5.27 -7.88 -12.88
CA ILE A 291 6.11 -6.77 -13.34
C ILE A 291 6.95 -6.27 -12.17
N VAL A 292 8.26 -6.21 -12.38
CA VAL A 292 9.26 -5.57 -11.51
C VAL A 292 9.99 -4.48 -12.29
N CYS A 293 10.66 -3.54 -11.62
CA CYS A 293 11.46 -2.52 -12.30
C CYS A 293 12.71 -3.11 -12.95
N GLY A 294 13.01 -2.69 -14.18
CA GLY A 294 14.23 -3.12 -14.89
C GLY A 294 14.08 -4.38 -15.75
N LYS A 295 12.83 -4.84 -15.97
CA LYS A 295 12.52 -5.84 -17.01
C LYS A 295 12.30 -5.19 -18.35
#